data_427cc1af78b893af6c1bda42a1bb18dd
#
_entry.id   427cc1af78b893af6c1bda42a1bb18dd
#
_cell.length_a   1.000
_cell.length_b   1.000
_cell.length_c   1.000
_cell.angle_alpha   90.00
_cell.angle_beta   90.00
_cell.angle_gamma   90.00
#
_symmetry.space_group_name_H-M   'P 1'
#
loop_
_entity.id
_entity.type
_entity.pdbx_description
1 polymer ?
#
loop_
_entity_poly.entity_id
_entity_poly.type
_entity_poly.pdbx_seq_one_letter_code
_entity_poly.pdbx_strand_id
1 'polypeptide(L)'
;MLLFILRKKYPPEISGGQRQRVEIARCIALQPDFVIADEPIASLDVSIQAQIINLFKHLQTKHQFSFLFIAHDLAIVRYISDKIGVLYHGKLVEVAPTEELFENPIHPYTKSLLSAVPTPDPRKEKNKVLVPFDGTSFTGQGEMKEVSHEHFVLV
;
A
#
# COMPACT_ATOMS: atom_id res chain seq x y z
N MET A 1 6.84 14.47 -24.55
CA MET A 1 7.82 13.78 -25.43
C MET A 1 7.71 12.25 -25.34
N LEU A 2 7.68 11.63 -24.14
CA LEU A 2 7.61 10.16 -23.97
C LEU A 2 6.36 9.53 -24.63
N LEU A 3 5.18 10.09 -24.45
CA LEU A 3 3.92 9.60 -25.04
C LEU A 3 3.93 9.57 -26.58
N PHE A 4 4.65 10.47 -27.22
CA PHE A 4 4.75 10.52 -28.69
C PHE A 4 5.56 9.35 -29.25
N ILE A 5 6.61 8.93 -28.52
CA ILE A 5 7.48 7.79 -28.90
C ILE A 5 6.73 6.47 -28.73
N LEU A 6 5.89 6.36 -27.70
CA LEU A 6 5.16 5.14 -27.36
C LEU A 6 3.93 4.90 -28.23
N ARG A 7 3.42 5.90 -28.94
CA ARG A 7 2.17 5.84 -29.72
C ARG A 7 2.13 4.75 -30.81
N LYS A 8 3.30 4.35 -31.32
CA LYS A 8 3.41 3.34 -32.38
C LYS A 8 3.94 1.99 -31.90
N LYS A 9 4.14 1.84 -30.57
CA LYS A 9 4.67 0.60 -29.97
C LYS A 9 3.57 -0.28 -29.43
N TYR A 10 3.76 -1.58 -29.54
CA TYR A 10 2.92 -2.59 -28.89
C TYR A 10 3.37 -2.81 -27.44
N PRO A 11 2.49 -3.30 -26.53
CA PRO A 11 2.83 -3.54 -25.13
C PRO A 11 4.10 -4.36 -24.88
N PRO A 12 4.45 -5.39 -25.68
CA PRO A 12 5.70 -6.13 -25.51
C PRO A 12 6.98 -5.33 -25.83
N GLU A 13 6.86 -4.22 -26.57
CA GLU A 13 7.99 -3.39 -27.02
C GLU A 13 8.35 -2.29 -26.05
N ILE A 14 7.65 -2.21 -24.91
CA ILE A 14 7.85 -1.19 -23.89
C ILE A 14 8.14 -1.83 -22.53
N SER A 15 8.97 -1.17 -21.71
CA SER A 15 9.31 -1.66 -20.37
C SER A 15 8.10 -1.67 -19.43
N GLY A 16 8.15 -2.49 -18.35
CA GLY A 16 7.11 -2.53 -17.32
C GLY A 16 6.77 -1.15 -16.76
N GLY A 17 7.80 -0.36 -16.42
CA GLY A 17 7.59 1.00 -15.92
C GLY A 17 7.00 1.96 -16.96
N GLN A 18 7.29 1.76 -18.26
CA GLN A 18 6.63 2.52 -19.33
C GLN A 18 5.16 2.14 -19.47
N ARG A 19 4.84 0.84 -19.40
CA ARG A 19 3.44 0.36 -19.39
C ARG A 19 2.67 0.97 -18.24
N GLN A 20 3.23 0.91 -17.03
CA GLN A 20 2.61 1.46 -15.82
C GLN A 20 2.32 2.96 -15.95
N ARG A 21 3.26 3.73 -16.51
CA ARG A 21 3.04 5.17 -16.78
C ARG A 21 1.91 5.43 -17.78
N VAL A 22 1.74 4.57 -18.78
CA VAL A 22 0.63 4.66 -19.75
C VAL A 22 -0.69 4.34 -19.06
N GLU A 23 -0.75 3.33 -18.20
CA GLU A 23 -1.95 2.97 -17.46
C GLU A 23 -2.38 4.09 -16.50
N ILE A 24 -1.43 4.66 -15.76
CA ILE A 24 -1.68 5.83 -14.90
C ILE A 24 -2.21 7.00 -15.73
N ALA A 25 -1.57 7.30 -16.87
CA ALA A 25 -2.00 8.40 -17.74
C ALA A 25 -3.43 8.19 -18.29
N ARG A 26 -3.80 6.96 -18.64
CA ARG A 26 -5.16 6.62 -19.08
C ARG A 26 -6.19 6.82 -17.96
N CYS A 27 -5.86 6.41 -16.74
CA CYS A 27 -6.73 6.59 -15.58
C CYS A 27 -6.98 8.08 -15.30
N ILE A 28 -5.91 8.87 -15.22
CA ILE A 28 -5.99 10.31 -14.86
C ILE A 28 -6.60 11.16 -15.99
N ALA A 29 -6.52 10.71 -17.25
CA ALA A 29 -7.15 11.42 -18.39
C ALA A 29 -8.67 11.57 -18.24
N LEU A 30 -9.32 10.73 -17.46
CA LEU A 30 -10.76 10.79 -17.16
C LEU A 30 -11.08 11.77 -16.02
N GLN A 31 -10.08 12.39 -15.40
CA GLN A 31 -10.20 13.30 -14.24
C GLN A 31 -11.07 12.69 -13.12
N PRO A 32 -10.72 11.50 -12.63
CA PRO A 32 -11.52 10.82 -11.60
C PRO A 32 -11.39 11.52 -10.25
N ASP A 33 -12.45 11.47 -9.44
CA ASP A 33 -12.41 11.88 -8.03
C ASP A 33 -11.77 10.81 -7.13
N PHE A 34 -11.82 9.53 -7.56
CA PHE A 34 -11.30 8.39 -6.84
C PHE A 34 -10.64 7.37 -7.77
N VAL A 35 -9.47 6.86 -7.38
CA VAL A 35 -8.68 5.87 -8.13
C VAL A 35 -8.42 4.64 -7.28
N ILE A 36 -8.60 3.45 -7.85
CA ILE A 36 -8.16 2.19 -7.23
C ILE A 36 -6.87 1.75 -7.94
N ALA A 37 -5.80 1.60 -7.17
CA ALA A 37 -4.50 1.12 -7.62
C ALA A 37 -4.21 -0.24 -6.95
N ASP A 38 -4.51 -1.32 -7.68
CA ASP A 38 -4.34 -2.69 -7.20
C ASP A 38 -2.99 -3.22 -7.65
N GLU A 39 -2.09 -3.44 -6.68
CA GLU A 39 -0.70 -3.87 -6.87
C GLU A 39 0.05 -3.14 -8.02
N PRO A 40 -0.01 -1.80 -8.13
CA PRO A 40 0.43 -1.08 -9.32
C PRO A 40 1.94 -1.11 -9.55
N ILE A 41 2.71 -1.69 -8.65
CA ILE A 41 4.18 -1.71 -8.68
C ILE A 41 4.79 -3.11 -8.48
N ALA A 42 3.97 -4.14 -8.26
CA ALA A 42 4.44 -5.48 -7.86
C ALA A 42 5.44 -6.13 -8.83
N SER A 43 5.35 -5.82 -10.12
CA SER A 43 6.20 -6.39 -11.18
C SER A 43 7.37 -5.49 -11.62
N LEU A 44 7.67 -4.45 -10.84
CA LEU A 44 8.67 -3.43 -11.20
C LEU A 44 9.92 -3.51 -10.31
N ASP A 45 11.08 -3.16 -10.88
CA ASP A 45 12.32 -2.98 -10.11
C ASP A 45 12.17 -1.88 -9.04
N VAL A 46 12.89 -2.00 -7.93
CA VAL A 46 12.83 -1.07 -6.79
C VAL A 46 13.03 0.40 -7.22
N SER A 47 13.96 0.66 -8.14
CA SER A 47 14.23 2.00 -8.64
C SER A 47 13.05 2.58 -9.45
N ILE A 48 12.35 1.74 -10.19
CA ILE A 48 11.15 2.11 -10.96
C ILE A 48 9.95 2.25 -10.03
N GLN A 49 9.81 1.38 -9.03
CA GLN A 49 8.77 1.50 -7.99
C GLN A 49 8.79 2.88 -7.36
N ALA A 50 9.97 3.33 -6.88
CA ALA A 50 10.11 4.66 -6.28
C ALA A 50 9.67 5.80 -7.21
N GLN A 51 10.00 5.71 -8.50
CA GLN A 51 9.56 6.70 -9.50
C GLN A 51 8.05 6.70 -9.70
N ILE A 52 7.41 5.53 -9.73
CA ILE A 52 5.95 5.41 -9.89
C ILE A 52 5.22 5.94 -8.64
N ILE A 53 5.70 5.63 -7.44
CA ILE A 53 5.14 6.14 -6.19
C ILE A 53 5.20 7.67 -6.14
N ASN A 54 6.35 8.26 -6.49
CA ASN A 54 6.50 9.71 -6.55
C ASN A 54 5.59 10.33 -7.62
N LEU A 55 5.38 9.65 -8.74
CA LEU A 55 4.44 10.06 -9.77
C LEU A 55 3.00 10.09 -9.25
N PHE A 56 2.56 9.05 -8.50
CA PHE A 56 1.24 9.01 -7.87
C PHE A 56 1.04 10.19 -6.92
N LYS A 57 1.98 10.44 -6.01
CA LYS A 57 1.92 11.58 -5.06
C LYS A 57 1.84 12.92 -5.79
N HIS A 58 2.66 13.12 -6.82
CA HIS A 58 2.63 14.33 -7.63
C HIS A 58 1.28 14.53 -8.33
N LEU A 59 0.74 13.47 -8.94
CA LEU A 59 -0.55 13.53 -9.63
C LEU A 59 -1.70 13.76 -8.66
N GLN A 60 -1.70 13.12 -7.49
CA GLN A 60 -2.69 13.35 -6.44
C GLN A 60 -2.70 14.82 -6.00
N THR A 61 -1.52 15.38 -5.68
CA THR A 61 -1.41 16.78 -5.27
C THR A 61 -1.90 17.73 -6.37
N LYS A 62 -1.59 17.41 -7.64
CA LYS A 62 -1.95 18.25 -8.77
C LYS A 62 -3.43 18.19 -9.14
N HIS A 63 -4.04 17.01 -9.06
CA HIS A 63 -5.40 16.75 -9.54
C HIS A 63 -6.41 16.56 -8.40
N GLN A 64 -5.94 16.53 -7.13
CA GLN A 64 -6.78 16.50 -5.91
C GLN A 64 -7.76 15.31 -5.86
N PHE A 65 -7.39 14.15 -6.41
CA PHE A 65 -8.18 12.93 -6.29
C PHE A 65 -7.79 12.12 -5.05
N SER A 66 -8.72 11.32 -4.55
CA SER A 66 -8.44 10.29 -3.54
C SER A 66 -8.05 8.98 -4.21
N PHE A 67 -7.24 8.14 -3.55
CA PHE A 67 -6.93 6.81 -4.06
C PHE A 67 -6.93 5.73 -2.98
N LEU A 68 -7.33 4.54 -3.38
CA LEU A 68 -7.13 3.29 -2.62
C LEU A 68 -5.92 2.57 -3.22
N PHE A 69 -4.86 2.45 -2.43
CA PHE A 69 -3.63 1.79 -2.85
C PHE A 69 -3.54 0.40 -2.19
N ILE A 70 -3.60 -0.66 -2.99
CA ILE A 70 -3.50 -2.04 -2.51
C ILE A 70 -2.09 -2.54 -2.80
N ALA A 71 -1.36 -2.95 -1.78
CA ALA A 71 -0.02 -3.49 -1.90
C ALA A 71 0.34 -4.38 -0.71
N HIS A 72 1.35 -5.24 -0.89
CA HIS A 72 1.89 -6.09 0.16
C HIS A 72 3.18 -5.54 0.77
N ASP A 73 3.79 -4.50 0.21
CA ASP A 73 4.99 -3.85 0.75
C ASP A 73 4.60 -2.74 1.74
N LEU A 74 4.77 -3.03 3.02
CA LEU A 74 4.41 -2.13 4.11
C LEU A 74 5.24 -0.84 4.16
N ALA A 75 6.49 -0.86 3.68
CA ALA A 75 7.32 0.34 3.63
C ALA A 75 6.76 1.33 2.60
N ILE A 76 6.29 0.82 1.46
CA ILE A 76 5.64 1.62 0.42
C ILE A 76 4.29 2.13 0.90
N VAL A 77 3.48 1.26 1.51
CA VAL A 77 2.16 1.65 2.05
C VAL A 77 2.33 2.74 3.10
N ARG A 78 3.29 2.62 4.04
CA ARG A 78 3.59 3.68 5.02
C ARG A 78 3.94 5.01 4.36
N TYR A 79 4.71 4.99 3.27
CA TYR A 79 5.16 6.20 2.59
C TYR A 79 4.06 6.93 1.82
N ILE A 80 3.10 6.19 1.24
CA ILE A 80 2.11 6.77 0.33
C ILE A 80 0.76 7.06 0.97
N SER A 81 0.40 6.37 2.05
CA SER A 81 -0.96 6.38 2.61
C SER A 81 -1.09 7.29 3.82
N ASP A 82 -2.23 7.95 3.95
CA ASP A 82 -2.60 8.73 5.15
C ASP A 82 -3.26 7.81 6.19
N LYS A 83 -4.01 6.81 5.74
CA LYS A 83 -4.70 5.80 6.56
C LYS A 83 -4.51 4.42 5.96
N ILE A 84 -4.37 3.42 6.80
CA ILE A 84 -4.14 2.03 6.38
C ILE A 84 -5.23 1.13 6.93
N GLY A 85 -5.76 0.26 6.07
CA GLY A 85 -6.60 -0.86 6.45
C GLY A 85 -5.88 -2.19 6.26
N VAL A 86 -5.88 -3.03 7.29
CA VAL A 86 -5.28 -4.36 7.26
C VAL A 86 -6.35 -5.41 7.00
N LEU A 87 -6.16 -6.19 5.94
CA LEU A 87 -7.04 -7.31 5.61
C LEU A 87 -6.42 -8.64 6.00
N TYR A 88 -7.23 -9.52 6.60
CA TYR A 88 -6.87 -10.91 6.87
C TYR A 88 -8.02 -11.84 6.46
N HIS A 89 -7.75 -12.83 5.61
CA HIS A 89 -8.76 -13.74 5.05
C HIS A 89 -10.03 -13.04 4.54
N GLY A 90 -9.85 -11.91 3.82
CA GLY A 90 -10.95 -11.15 3.24
C GLY A 90 -11.76 -10.30 4.23
N LYS A 91 -11.32 -10.23 5.48
CA LYS A 91 -11.91 -9.37 6.52
C LYS A 91 -10.98 -8.19 6.85
N LEU A 92 -11.58 -7.02 6.99
CA LEU A 92 -10.87 -5.86 7.52
C LEU A 92 -10.73 -6.05 9.03
N VAL A 93 -9.48 -6.16 9.52
CA VAL A 93 -9.19 -6.47 10.92
C VAL A 93 -8.74 -5.26 11.72
N GLU A 94 -8.14 -4.28 11.07
CA GLU A 94 -7.68 -3.04 11.71
C GLU A 94 -7.64 -1.90 10.68
N VAL A 95 -8.04 -0.69 11.09
CA VAL A 95 -7.92 0.55 10.30
C VAL A 95 -7.46 1.67 11.20
N ALA A 96 -6.40 2.36 10.81
CA ALA A 96 -5.91 3.51 11.57
C ALA A 96 -5.17 4.53 10.69
N PRO A 97 -4.94 5.76 11.16
CA PRO A 97 -3.94 6.64 10.58
C PRO A 97 -2.59 5.93 10.47
N THR A 98 -1.84 6.20 9.42
CA THR A 98 -0.62 5.44 9.07
C THR A 98 0.37 5.35 10.24
N GLU A 99 0.75 6.46 10.84
CA GLU A 99 1.74 6.44 11.94
C GLU A 99 1.19 5.74 13.18
N GLU A 100 -0.10 5.94 13.51
CA GLU A 100 -0.76 5.24 14.63
C GLU A 100 -0.72 3.72 14.44
N LEU A 101 -1.01 3.22 13.24
CA LEU A 101 -0.96 1.78 12.96
C LEU A 101 0.44 1.20 13.16
N PHE A 102 1.49 1.93 12.77
CA PHE A 102 2.88 1.47 12.91
C PHE A 102 3.41 1.55 14.34
N GLU A 103 2.98 2.54 15.11
CA GLU A 103 3.43 2.74 16.49
C GLU A 103 2.63 1.92 17.48
N ASN A 104 1.30 1.83 17.31
CA ASN A 104 0.36 1.24 18.24
C ASN A 104 -0.57 0.21 17.58
N PRO A 105 -0.06 -0.83 16.87
CA PRO A 105 -0.90 -1.88 16.32
C PRO A 105 -1.62 -2.65 17.42
N ILE A 106 -2.91 -2.95 17.25
CA ILE A 106 -3.73 -3.58 18.27
C ILE A 106 -4.07 -5.02 17.90
N HIS A 107 -4.57 -5.25 16.67
CA HIS A 107 -4.94 -6.59 16.24
C HIS A 107 -3.73 -7.54 16.20
N PRO A 108 -3.83 -8.77 16.71
CA PRO A 108 -2.69 -9.70 16.77
C PRO A 108 -2.04 -9.97 15.40
N TYR A 109 -2.85 -10.05 14.33
CA TYR A 109 -2.34 -10.20 12.98
C TYR A 109 -1.51 -8.98 12.53
N THR A 110 -1.99 -7.75 12.79
CA THR A 110 -1.26 -6.52 12.45
C THR A 110 0.08 -6.46 13.18
N LYS A 111 0.12 -6.82 14.46
CA LYS A 111 1.37 -6.94 15.24
C LYS A 111 2.35 -7.91 14.60
N SER A 112 1.86 -9.08 14.23
CA SER A 112 2.67 -10.09 13.54
C SER A 112 3.20 -9.56 12.21
N LEU A 113 2.32 -8.99 11.38
CA LEU A 113 2.64 -8.45 10.07
C LEU A 113 3.71 -7.35 10.16
N LEU A 114 3.54 -6.38 11.06
CA LEU A 114 4.49 -5.29 11.27
C LEU A 114 5.81 -5.78 11.90
N SER A 115 5.76 -6.80 12.75
CA SER A 115 6.97 -7.41 13.29
C SER A 115 7.85 -8.06 12.23
N ALA A 116 7.32 -8.42 11.08
CA ALA A 116 8.06 -9.02 9.97
C ALA A 116 8.71 -7.99 9.03
N VAL A 117 8.35 -6.69 9.12
CA VAL A 117 8.91 -5.64 8.24
C VAL A 117 10.41 -5.48 8.50
N PRO A 118 11.29 -5.64 7.50
CA PRO A 118 12.73 -5.49 7.70
C PRO A 118 13.09 -4.08 8.18
N THR A 119 14.00 -4.00 9.13
CA THR A 119 14.53 -2.73 9.63
C THR A 119 15.83 -2.39 8.87
N PRO A 120 15.99 -1.16 8.34
CA PRO A 120 17.20 -0.78 7.63
C PRO A 120 18.49 -0.85 8.48
N ASP A 121 18.38 -0.78 9.81
CA ASP A 121 19.48 -0.91 10.73
C ASP A 121 19.80 -2.39 11.03
N PRO A 122 20.97 -2.93 10.60
CA PRO A 122 21.33 -4.33 10.83
C PRO A 122 21.45 -4.73 12.32
N ARG A 123 21.70 -3.74 13.20
CA ARG A 123 21.81 -4.00 14.66
C ARG A 123 20.42 -4.21 15.26
N LYS A 124 19.44 -3.43 14.80
CA LYS A 124 18.04 -3.57 15.22
C LYS A 124 17.44 -4.84 14.64
N GLU A 125 17.74 -5.16 13.38
CA GLU A 125 17.26 -6.37 12.72
C GLU A 125 17.71 -7.65 13.43
N LYS A 126 18.98 -7.73 13.90
CA LYS A 126 19.49 -8.87 14.67
C LYS A 126 18.75 -9.14 15.97
N ASN A 127 18.24 -8.09 16.61
CA ASN A 127 17.55 -8.17 17.91
C ASN A 127 16.03 -8.16 17.76
N LYS A 128 15.53 -8.23 16.55
CA LYS A 128 14.11 -8.17 16.26
C LYS A 128 13.40 -9.44 16.72
N VAL A 129 12.36 -9.26 17.51
CA VAL A 129 11.50 -10.35 17.96
C VAL A 129 10.31 -10.42 17.01
N LEU A 130 10.17 -11.53 16.30
CA LEU A 130 8.99 -11.79 15.49
C LEU A 130 7.82 -12.15 16.43
N VAL A 131 6.69 -11.50 16.23
CA VAL A 131 5.46 -11.80 16.95
C VAL A 131 4.70 -12.86 16.16
N PRO A 132 4.61 -14.12 16.65
CA PRO A 132 3.84 -15.15 15.95
C PRO A 132 2.35 -14.82 16.01
N PHE A 133 1.64 -15.12 14.94
CA PHE A 133 0.19 -15.05 14.89
C PHE A 133 -0.35 -16.44 14.56
N ASP A 134 -1.13 -16.99 15.49
CA ASP A 134 -1.87 -18.22 15.26
C ASP A 134 -3.27 -17.89 14.73
N GLY A 135 -3.45 -18.04 13.43
CA GLY A 135 -4.71 -17.76 12.75
C GLY A 135 -5.80 -18.83 12.95
N THR A 136 -5.52 -19.92 13.68
CA THR A 136 -6.47 -21.04 13.84
C THR A 136 -7.74 -20.64 14.59
N SER A 137 -7.65 -19.66 15.48
CA SER A 137 -8.79 -19.12 16.25
C SER A 137 -9.54 -17.99 15.53
N PHE A 138 -9.07 -17.55 14.36
CA PHE A 138 -9.72 -16.44 13.64
C PHE A 138 -11.00 -16.92 12.97
N THR A 139 -12.14 -16.48 13.49
CA THR A 139 -13.46 -16.81 12.94
C THR A 139 -13.93 -15.83 11.85
N GLY A 140 -13.33 -14.65 11.76
CA GLY A 140 -13.78 -13.56 10.92
C GLY A 140 -15.13 -12.95 11.35
N GLN A 141 -15.61 -13.32 12.52
CA GLN A 141 -16.81 -12.77 13.17
C GLN A 141 -16.37 -11.71 14.17
N GLY A 142 -17.19 -10.67 14.32
CA GLY A 142 -16.89 -9.55 15.21
C GLY A 142 -17.38 -8.25 14.62
N GLU A 143 -17.23 -7.17 15.37
CA GLU A 143 -17.56 -5.81 14.95
C GLU A 143 -16.33 -4.92 14.99
N MET A 144 -16.24 -3.97 14.06
CA MET A 144 -15.20 -2.95 14.10
C MET A 144 -15.54 -1.96 15.21
N LYS A 145 -14.66 -1.85 16.21
CA LYS A 145 -14.80 -0.88 17.30
C LYS A 145 -13.71 0.16 17.24
N GLU A 146 -14.09 1.40 17.45
CA GLU A 146 -13.15 2.50 17.62
C GLU A 146 -12.50 2.42 19.01
N VAL A 147 -11.17 2.30 19.01
CA VAL A 147 -10.36 2.13 20.24
C VAL A 147 -9.61 3.41 20.58
N SER A 148 -9.31 4.24 19.60
CA SER A 148 -8.80 5.58 19.72
C SER A 148 -9.23 6.40 18.49
N HIS A 149 -8.91 7.67 18.44
CA HIS A 149 -9.35 8.56 17.37
C HIS A 149 -8.99 8.00 15.97
N GLU A 150 -10.02 7.72 15.18
CA GLU A 150 -9.90 7.10 13.82
C GLU A 150 -9.19 5.74 13.78
N HIS A 151 -9.01 5.06 14.92
CA HIS A 151 -8.41 3.74 15.03
C HIS A 151 -9.47 2.70 15.36
N PHE A 152 -9.74 1.81 14.41
CA PHE A 152 -10.78 0.78 14.48
C PHE A 152 -10.16 -0.60 14.43
N VAL A 153 -10.66 -1.50 15.27
CA VAL A 153 -10.17 -2.89 15.38
C VAL A 153 -11.34 -3.85 15.39
N LEU A 154 -11.22 -4.97 14.70
CA LEU A 154 -12.17 -6.07 14.74
C LEU A 154 -12.03 -6.81 16.07
N VAL A 155 -13.09 -6.87 16.88
CA VAL A 155 -13.15 -7.49 18.20
C VAL A 155 -14.35 -8.41 18.31
#